data_54c50cd89d2b3ad817585dba4dfd6457
#
_entry.id   54c50cd89d2b3ad817585dba4dfd6457
#
_cell.length_a   1.000
_cell.length_b   1.000
_cell.length_c   1.000
_cell.angle_alpha   90.00
_cell.angle_beta   90.00
_cell.angle_gamma   90.00
#
_symmetry.space_group_name_H-M   'P 1'
#
loop_
_entity.id
_entity.type
_entity.pdbx_description
1 polymer ?
#
loop_
_entity_poly.entity_id
_entity_poly.type
_entity_poly.pdbx_seq_one_letter_code
_entity_poly.pdbx_strand_id
1 'polypeptide(L)'
;MAADTLPEEGELRLGAVMLPAGRRIVPQEGPGEPVAWVTTQPVPDPGRVWSALSDAYLETGLVPVVLTDGEQDRDFFFSAPDDLAELDRLDAASVLGVSLAPPEGGKLSMAESQQFLGSLGPAPSGLVPARRPADVLPTVGWRTAGRFPTSLPIAVVLRSWEARFGARLLDVGPGAQIRLLVERPPRSAEAAQRVAAEHAAFCDERTGEGPHDIAAIAAGLVDAPVWTCWWGPNAGPGGQEASSGGQQARPGGQDAGPGSQEASSGSQEDTPSGQEAGPGG
;
A
#
# COMPACT_ATOMS: atom_id res chain seq x y z
N MET A 1 -17.12 -23.11 -10.17
CA MET A 1 -15.83 -23.80 -10.02
C MET A 1 -14.78 -22.82 -10.53
N ALA A 2 -14.04 -22.21 -9.62
CA ALA A 2 -12.96 -21.31 -9.99
C ALA A 2 -11.88 -22.11 -10.72
N ALA A 3 -11.38 -21.56 -11.80
CA ALA A 3 -10.19 -22.12 -12.44
C ALA A 3 -9.02 -21.87 -11.50
N ASP A 4 -8.51 -22.93 -10.87
CA ASP A 4 -7.24 -22.90 -10.10
C ASP A 4 -6.03 -22.64 -11.01
N THR A 5 -6.25 -22.06 -12.18
CA THR A 5 -5.23 -21.98 -13.24
C THR A 5 -4.96 -20.52 -13.58
N LEU A 6 -3.75 -20.09 -13.30
CA LEU A 6 -3.27 -18.78 -13.74
C LEU A 6 -3.25 -18.69 -15.28
N PRO A 7 -3.51 -17.49 -15.84
CA PRO A 7 -3.41 -17.26 -17.28
C PRO A 7 -2.02 -17.60 -17.84
N GLU A 8 -1.98 -17.90 -19.14
CA GLU A 8 -0.71 -18.01 -19.87
C GLU A 8 -0.01 -16.65 -19.95
N GLU A 9 1.32 -16.67 -20.15
CA GLU A 9 2.10 -15.44 -20.34
C GLU A 9 1.73 -14.77 -21.66
N GLY A 10 1.75 -13.44 -21.66
CA GLY A 10 1.37 -12.62 -22.80
C GLY A 10 0.21 -11.68 -22.50
N GLU A 11 -0.38 -11.10 -23.54
CA GLU A 11 -1.58 -10.25 -23.42
C GLU A 11 -2.77 -11.09 -22.94
N LEU A 12 -3.56 -10.52 -22.05
CA LEU A 12 -4.68 -11.23 -21.44
C LEU A 12 -5.99 -10.50 -21.64
N ARG A 13 -7.01 -11.24 -22.07
CA ARG A 13 -8.39 -10.75 -22.09
C ARG A 13 -9.23 -11.50 -21.06
N LEU A 14 -9.77 -10.76 -20.10
CA LEU A 14 -10.74 -11.27 -19.12
C LEU A 14 -12.05 -10.48 -19.24
N GLY A 15 -13.06 -11.10 -19.77
CA GLY A 15 -14.33 -10.43 -20.08
C GLY A 15 -14.14 -9.26 -21.03
N ALA A 16 -14.51 -8.05 -20.56
CA ALA A 16 -14.35 -6.80 -21.31
C ALA A 16 -12.98 -6.12 -21.07
N VAL A 17 -12.17 -6.64 -20.17
CA VAL A 17 -10.86 -6.05 -19.81
C VAL A 17 -9.76 -6.65 -20.67
N MET A 18 -8.94 -5.77 -21.26
CA MET A 18 -7.68 -6.14 -21.90
C MET A 18 -6.55 -5.69 -21.00
N LEU A 19 -5.68 -6.63 -20.64
CA LEU A 19 -4.45 -6.37 -19.91
C LEU A 19 -3.25 -6.45 -20.86
N PRO A 20 -2.24 -5.58 -20.67
CA PRO A 20 -0.99 -5.71 -21.40
C PRO A 20 -0.32 -7.05 -21.09
N ALA A 21 0.71 -7.38 -21.84
CA ALA A 21 1.46 -8.61 -21.63
C ALA A 21 1.90 -8.74 -20.16
N GLY A 22 1.72 -9.93 -19.62
CA GLY A 22 2.11 -10.29 -18.27
C GLY A 22 2.83 -11.61 -18.20
N ARG A 23 3.36 -11.93 -17.05
CA ARG A 23 4.11 -13.13 -16.75
C ARG A 23 3.62 -13.81 -15.49
N ARG A 24 3.84 -15.11 -15.41
CA ARG A 24 3.61 -15.87 -14.19
C ARG A 24 4.76 -15.62 -13.21
N ILE A 25 4.41 -15.45 -11.95
CA ILE A 25 5.37 -15.22 -10.87
C ILE A 25 5.53 -16.50 -10.08
N VAL A 26 6.76 -17.03 -10.10
CA VAL A 26 7.16 -18.17 -9.28
C VAL A 26 7.93 -17.64 -8.08
N PRO A 27 7.54 -17.98 -6.84
CA PRO A 27 8.28 -17.58 -5.65
C PRO A 27 9.71 -18.12 -5.67
N GLN A 28 10.64 -17.38 -5.06
CA GLN A 28 12.03 -17.83 -4.92
C GLN A 28 12.15 -19.06 -4.00
N GLU A 29 11.23 -19.16 -3.04
CA GLU A 29 11.15 -20.27 -2.10
C GLU A 29 9.83 -21.02 -2.27
N GLY A 30 9.84 -22.32 -2.02
CA GLY A 30 8.65 -23.16 -2.08
C GLY A 30 8.62 -24.16 -3.23
N PRO A 31 7.44 -24.68 -3.61
CA PRO A 31 7.29 -25.80 -4.54
C PRO A 31 7.61 -25.49 -6.01
N GLY A 32 7.94 -24.24 -6.34
CA GLY A 32 8.26 -23.84 -7.72
C GLY A 32 7.03 -23.66 -8.63
N GLU A 33 5.84 -23.62 -8.06
CA GLU A 33 4.60 -23.34 -8.80
C GLU A 33 4.32 -21.83 -8.83
N PRO A 34 3.77 -21.29 -9.94
CA PRO A 34 3.44 -19.88 -10.01
C PRO A 34 2.25 -19.56 -9.09
N VAL A 35 2.37 -18.44 -8.35
CA VAL A 35 1.37 -17.97 -7.37
C VAL A 35 0.57 -16.75 -7.83
N ALA A 36 1.04 -16.07 -8.88
CA ALA A 36 0.38 -14.92 -9.45
C ALA A 36 0.71 -14.77 -10.94
N TRP A 37 -0.09 -13.99 -11.65
CA TRP A 37 0.20 -13.45 -12.97
C TRP A 37 0.25 -11.94 -12.85
N VAL A 38 1.29 -11.28 -13.39
CA VAL A 38 1.53 -9.84 -13.22
C VAL A 38 1.86 -9.21 -14.56
N THR A 39 1.25 -8.06 -14.88
CA THR A 39 1.58 -7.29 -16.08
C THR A 39 3.04 -6.84 -16.06
N THR A 40 3.72 -6.95 -17.19
CA THR A 40 5.13 -6.53 -17.32
C THR A 40 5.30 -5.02 -17.43
N GLN A 41 4.21 -4.32 -17.77
CA GLN A 41 4.16 -2.87 -17.87
C GLN A 41 3.03 -2.31 -16.99
N PRO A 42 3.14 -1.07 -16.53
CA PRO A 42 2.08 -0.40 -15.82
C PRO A 42 0.80 -0.31 -16.65
N VAL A 43 -0.33 -0.57 -16.01
CA VAL A 43 -1.66 -0.33 -16.56
C VAL A 43 -1.99 1.15 -16.35
N PRO A 44 -2.42 1.89 -17.38
CA PRO A 44 -2.67 3.34 -17.27
C PRO A 44 -3.78 3.72 -16.26
N ASP A 45 -4.81 2.89 -16.16
CA ASP A 45 -5.94 3.10 -15.25
C ASP A 45 -6.15 1.83 -14.40
N PRO A 46 -5.27 1.58 -13.41
CA PRO A 46 -5.30 0.33 -12.65
C PRO A 46 -6.54 0.22 -11.76
N GLY A 47 -7.10 1.33 -11.30
CA GLY A 47 -8.30 1.33 -10.47
C GLY A 47 -9.54 0.87 -11.23
N ARG A 48 -9.73 1.34 -12.47
CA ARG A 48 -10.82 0.88 -13.34
C ARG A 48 -10.68 -0.61 -13.66
N VAL A 49 -9.47 -1.02 -13.99
CA VAL A 49 -9.14 -2.42 -14.28
C VAL A 49 -9.42 -3.30 -13.05
N TRP A 50 -8.95 -2.88 -11.87
CA TRP A 50 -9.20 -3.57 -10.61
C TRP A 50 -10.70 -3.74 -10.33
N SER A 51 -11.49 -2.67 -10.52
CA SER A 51 -12.95 -2.73 -10.34
C SER A 51 -13.61 -3.76 -11.24
N ALA A 52 -13.33 -3.69 -12.55
CA ALA A 52 -13.92 -4.59 -13.52
C ALA A 52 -13.53 -6.06 -13.31
N LEU A 53 -12.27 -6.31 -12.92
CA LEU A 53 -11.80 -7.66 -12.61
C LEU A 53 -12.32 -8.17 -11.26
N SER A 54 -12.53 -7.29 -10.29
CA SER A 54 -13.18 -7.64 -9.02
C SER A 54 -14.62 -8.09 -9.22
N ASP A 55 -15.35 -7.47 -10.15
CA ASP A 55 -16.70 -7.88 -10.51
C ASP A 55 -16.71 -9.26 -11.20
N ALA A 56 -15.66 -9.56 -11.97
CA ALA A 56 -15.51 -10.85 -12.65
C ALA A 56 -14.93 -11.98 -11.77
N TYR A 57 -14.56 -11.68 -10.52
CA TYR A 57 -13.89 -12.63 -9.63
C TYR A 57 -14.64 -13.96 -9.46
N LEU A 58 -15.96 -13.92 -9.27
CA LEU A 58 -16.76 -15.14 -9.07
C LEU A 58 -16.75 -16.08 -10.30
N GLU A 59 -16.50 -15.54 -11.48
CA GLU A 59 -16.41 -16.30 -12.72
C GLU A 59 -15.00 -16.83 -12.97
N THR A 60 -13.99 -16.03 -12.63
CA THR A 60 -12.58 -16.30 -12.95
C THR A 60 -11.81 -16.98 -11.83
N GLY A 61 -12.22 -16.79 -10.58
CA GLY A 61 -11.45 -17.20 -9.39
C GLY A 61 -10.15 -16.42 -9.20
N LEU A 62 -9.93 -15.36 -9.99
CA LEU A 62 -8.72 -14.56 -9.96
C LEU A 62 -9.00 -13.22 -9.26
N VAL A 63 -8.30 -12.96 -8.17
CA VAL A 63 -8.40 -11.70 -7.42
C VAL A 63 -7.42 -10.70 -8.00
N PRO A 64 -7.88 -9.52 -8.43
CA PRO A 64 -6.99 -8.46 -8.90
C PRO A 64 -6.31 -7.73 -7.73
N VAL A 65 -5.05 -7.36 -7.94
CA VAL A 65 -4.26 -6.53 -7.02
C VAL A 65 -3.48 -5.50 -7.81
N VAL A 66 -3.49 -4.24 -7.38
CA VAL A 66 -2.61 -3.21 -7.93
C VAL A 66 -1.26 -3.27 -7.21
N LEU A 67 -0.18 -3.20 -7.95
CA LEU A 67 1.17 -3.23 -7.38
C LEU A 67 1.77 -1.81 -7.51
N THR A 68 1.65 -1.02 -6.44
CA THR A 68 2.10 0.38 -6.43
C THR A 68 3.56 0.54 -6.06
N ASP A 69 4.22 -0.56 -5.81
CA ASP A 69 5.65 -0.59 -5.52
C ASP A 69 6.50 -0.52 -6.78
N GLY A 70 7.65 0.16 -6.66
CA GLY A 70 8.63 0.25 -7.73
C GLY A 70 9.24 -1.12 -8.08
N GLU A 71 9.95 -1.21 -9.21
CA GLU A 71 10.55 -2.46 -9.71
C GLU A 71 11.52 -3.14 -8.74
N GLN A 72 12.04 -2.43 -7.74
CA GLN A 72 13.09 -2.89 -6.85
C GLN A 72 12.62 -3.79 -5.71
N ASP A 73 11.32 -3.75 -5.33
CA ASP A 73 10.79 -4.51 -4.20
C ASP A 73 9.86 -5.67 -4.61
N ARG A 74 9.69 -5.92 -5.90
CA ARG A 74 8.79 -7.00 -6.40
C ARG A 74 9.14 -8.38 -5.87
N ASP A 75 10.41 -8.66 -5.62
CA ASP A 75 10.85 -9.95 -5.08
C ASP A 75 10.42 -10.16 -3.61
N PHE A 76 10.09 -9.07 -2.90
CA PHE A 76 9.65 -9.13 -1.51
C PHE A 76 8.19 -9.61 -1.36
N PHE A 77 7.38 -9.48 -2.42
CA PHE A 77 5.95 -9.81 -2.37
C PHE A 77 5.63 -11.27 -2.58
N PHE A 78 6.55 -12.04 -3.16
CA PHE A 78 6.28 -13.41 -3.58
C PHE A 78 7.27 -14.38 -2.92
N SER A 79 6.99 -14.72 -1.67
CA SER A 79 7.66 -15.81 -0.96
C SER A 79 6.89 -17.13 -1.10
N ALA A 80 7.30 -18.16 -0.38
CA ALA A 80 6.53 -19.39 -0.31
C ALA A 80 5.10 -19.12 0.24
N PRO A 81 4.06 -19.64 -0.42
CA PRO A 81 2.68 -19.56 0.09
C PRO A 81 2.57 -20.11 1.51
N ASP A 82 1.68 -19.51 2.30
CA ASP A 82 1.34 -20.03 3.62
C ASP A 82 0.36 -21.22 3.50
N ASP A 83 0.32 -22.07 4.51
CA ASP A 83 -0.69 -23.14 4.58
C ASP A 83 -2.06 -22.56 4.93
N LEU A 84 -2.89 -22.36 3.92
CA LEU A 84 -4.23 -21.78 4.08
C LEU A 84 -5.17 -22.62 4.96
N ALA A 85 -4.87 -23.91 5.23
CA ALA A 85 -5.67 -24.73 6.13
C ALA A 85 -5.56 -24.27 7.60
N GLU A 86 -4.53 -23.49 7.92
CA GLU A 86 -4.39 -22.90 9.25
C GLU A 86 -5.33 -21.70 9.48
N LEU A 87 -5.81 -21.05 8.43
CA LEU A 87 -6.69 -19.86 8.56
C LEU A 87 -7.97 -20.16 9.34
N ASP A 88 -8.53 -21.35 9.19
CA ASP A 88 -9.78 -21.73 9.85
C ASP A 88 -9.62 -21.94 11.37
N ARG A 89 -8.37 -22.00 11.84
CA ARG A 89 -8.03 -22.14 13.27
C ARG A 89 -7.79 -20.79 13.95
N LEU A 90 -7.66 -19.73 13.18
CA LEU A 90 -7.37 -18.39 13.68
C LEU A 90 -8.67 -17.58 13.81
N ASP A 91 -8.72 -16.72 14.81
CA ASP A 91 -9.82 -15.79 15.07
C ASP A 91 -9.30 -14.35 15.13
N ALA A 92 -9.99 -13.43 14.44
CA ALA A 92 -9.56 -12.05 14.31
C ALA A 92 -9.50 -11.31 15.65
N ALA A 93 -10.44 -11.56 16.58
CA ALA A 93 -10.42 -10.92 17.89
C ALA A 93 -9.21 -11.40 18.71
N SER A 94 -8.88 -12.69 18.62
CA SER A 94 -7.70 -13.27 19.26
C SER A 94 -6.39 -12.74 18.68
N VAL A 95 -6.34 -12.58 17.33
CA VAL A 95 -5.17 -12.01 16.64
C VAL A 95 -4.93 -10.56 17.06
N LEU A 96 -6.00 -9.76 17.12
CA LEU A 96 -5.92 -8.34 17.46
C LEU A 96 -5.78 -8.10 18.98
N GLY A 97 -6.31 -9.00 19.80
CA GLY A 97 -6.38 -8.83 21.26
C GLY A 97 -7.37 -7.75 21.70
N VAL A 98 -8.32 -7.36 20.82
CA VAL A 98 -9.35 -6.36 21.08
C VAL A 98 -10.73 -6.88 20.65
N SER A 99 -11.79 -6.29 21.22
CA SER A 99 -13.16 -6.57 20.79
C SER A 99 -13.41 -6.01 19.39
N LEU A 100 -14.04 -6.83 18.54
CA LEU A 100 -14.34 -6.40 17.17
C LEU A 100 -15.51 -5.42 17.13
N ALA A 101 -15.35 -4.35 16.37
CA ALA A 101 -16.41 -3.37 16.13
C ALA A 101 -17.57 -4.00 15.34
N PRO A 102 -18.84 -3.80 15.73
CA PRO A 102 -19.97 -4.24 14.91
C PRO A 102 -20.00 -3.45 13.60
N PRO A 103 -20.53 -4.05 12.51
CA PRO A 103 -20.76 -3.30 11.27
C PRO A 103 -21.82 -2.23 11.51
N GLU A 104 -21.62 -1.03 10.98
CA GLU A 104 -22.68 -0.05 10.81
C GLU A 104 -23.36 -0.23 9.46
N GLY A 105 -24.66 0.05 9.39
CA GLY A 105 -25.42 -0.02 8.16
C GLY A 105 -25.08 1.14 7.22
N GLY A 106 -25.20 0.91 5.92
CA GLY A 106 -25.03 1.91 4.88
C GLY A 106 -23.75 1.70 4.06
N LYS A 107 -23.92 1.68 2.76
CA LYS A 107 -22.81 1.63 1.79
C LYS A 107 -22.40 3.04 1.41
N LEU A 108 -21.13 3.22 1.11
CA LEU A 108 -20.68 4.39 0.37
C LEU A 108 -21.34 4.46 -1.01
N SER A 109 -21.43 5.66 -1.54
CA SER A 109 -21.83 5.80 -2.94
C SER A 109 -20.76 5.22 -3.85
N MET A 110 -21.18 4.64 -4.98
CA MET A 110 -20.22 4.16 -5.99
C MET A 110 -19.34 5.31 -6.51
N ALA A 111 -19.82 6.56 -6.48
CA ALA A 111 -19.06 7.71 -6.94
C ALA A 111 -17.80 7.98 -6.09
N GLU A 112 -17.89 7.86 -4.77
CA GLU A 112 -16.75 8.06 -3.86
C GLU A 112 -15.65 7.02 -4.08
N SER A 113 -16.05 5.75 -4.18
CA SER A 113 -15.11 4.67 -4.49
C SER A 113 -14.48 4.84 -5.87
N GLN A 114 -15.27 5.21 -6.88
CA GLN A 114 -14.81 5.46 -8.25
C GLN A 114 -13.86 6.65 -8.34
N GLN A 115 -14.12 7.73 -7.59
CA GLN A 115 -13.23 8.88 -7.52
C GLN A 115 -11.85 8.48 -7.01
N PHE A 116 -11.78 7.69 -5.94
CA PHE A 116 -10.50 7.19 -5.43
C PHE A 116 -9.80 6.29 -6.45
N LEU A 117 -10.51 5.30 -7.01
CA LEU A 117 -9.94 4.40 -8.00
C LEU A 117 -9.39 5.15 -9.22
N GLY A 118 -10.08 6.20 -9.69
CA GLY A 118 -9.62 7.06 -10.78
C GLY A 118 -8.44 7.97 -10.42
N SER A 119 -8.08 8.09 -9.14
CA SER A 119 -6.90 8.86 -8.71
C SER A 119 -5.60 8.03 -8.68
N LEU A 120 -5.69 6.72 -8.87
CA LEU A 120 -4.51 5.87 -8.91
C LEU A 120 -3.68 6.14 -10.16
N GLY A 121 -2.40 6.42 -9.98
CA GLY A 121 -1.45 6.52 -11.10
C GLY A 121 -1.21 5.17 -11.80
N PRO A 122 -0.57 5.19 -12.97
CA PRO A 122 -0.22 3.97 -13.69
C PRO A 122 0.57 3.01 -12.81
N ALA A 123 0.16 1.75 -12.76
CA ALA A 123 0.79 0.73 -11.95
C ALA A 123 0.60 -0.66 -12.56
N PRO A 124 1.50 -1.63 -12.33
CA PRO A 124 1.28 -3.01 -12.69
C PRO A 124 0.06 -3.59 -11.97
N SER A 125 -0.62 -4.51 -12.64
CA SER A 125 -1.76 -5.25 -12.08
C SER A 125 -1.41 -6.72 -11.97
N GLY A 126 -1.70 -7.30 -10.80
CA GLY A 126 -1.56 -8.71 -10.50
C GLY A 126 -2.90 -9.42 -10.50
N LEU A 127 -2.88 -10.72 -10.79
CA LEU A 127 -4.01 -11.64 -10.66
C LEU A 127 -3.56 -12.81 -9.79
N VAL A 128 -4.28 -13.07 -8.72
CA VAL A 128 -3.95 -14.11 -7.75
C VAL A 128 -5.10 -15.12 -7.66
N PRO A 129 -4.84 -16.43 -7.80
CA PRO A 129 -5.85 -17.47 -7.66
C PRO A 129 -6.11 -17.69 -6.17
N ALA A 130 -7.06 -16.95 -5.62
CA ALA A 130 -7.41 -17.01 -4.20
C ALA A 130 -8.89 -17.33 -4.01
N ARG A 131 -9.22 -18.10 -2.97
CA ARG A 131 -10.62 -18.47 -2.65
C ARG A 131 -11.46 -17.26 -2.21
N ARG A 132 -10.80 -16.25 -1.66
CA ARG A 132 -11.39 -14.99 -1.18
C ARG A 132 -10.41 -13.85 -1.43
N PRO A 133 -10.87 -12.62 -1.66
CA PRO A 133 -9.99 -11.45 -1.76
C PRO A 133 -9.05 -11.27 -0.56
N ALA A 134 -9.52 -11.59 0.65
CA ALA A 134 -8.71 -11.52 1.87
C ALA A 134 -7.57 -12.55 1.92
N ASP A 135 -7.59 -13.60 1.11
CA ASP A 135 -6.59 -14.68 1.12
C ASP A 135 -5.42 -14.44 0.15
N VAL A 136 -5.41 -13.33 -0.55
CA VAL A 136 -4.36 -12.99 -1.53
C VAL A 136 -2.98 -13.02 -0.90
N LEU A 137 -2.80 -12.33 0.23
CA LEU A 137 -1.49 -12.18 0.87
C LEU A 137 -0.83 -13.51 1.26
N PRO A 138 -1.53 -14.44 1.95
CA PRO A 138 -0.95 -15.75 2.24
C PRO A 138 -0.78 -16.63 1.00
N THR A 139 -1.63 -16.46 -0.04
CA THR A 139 -1.49 -17.21 -1.30
C THR A 139 -0.20 -16.86 -2.03
N VAL A 140 0.22 -15.60 -1.99
CA VAL A 140 1.48 -15.16 -2.62
C VAL A 140 2.67 -15.18 -1.66
N GLY A 141 2.46 -15.60 -0.41
CA GLY A 141 3.51 -15.61 0.60
C GLY A 141 4.02 -14.23 0.98
N TRP A 142 3.17 -13.21 0.94
CA TRP A 142 3.55 -11.85 1.31
C TRP A 142 4.03 -11.77 2.76
N ARG A 143 5.09 -11.03 3.03
CA ARG A 143 5.72 -10.90 4.34
C ARG A 143 5.80 -9.44 4.78
N THR A 144 5.73 -9.25 6.08
CA THR A 144 6.03 -7.97 6.73
C THR A 144 7.32 -8.11 7.53
N ALA A 145 8.06 -7.04 7.69
CA ALA A 145 9.21 -7.01 8.58
C ALA A 145 8.83 -6.86 10.07
N GLY A 146 7.52 -6.84 10.35
CA GLY A 146 7.00 -6.43 11.66
C GLY A 146 6.36 -7.57 12.46
N ARG A 147 5.25 -7.24 13.06
CA ARG A 147 4.51 -8.01 14.09
C ARG A 147 4.11 -9.44 13.68
N PHE A 148 3.85 -9.66 12.39
CA PHE A 148 3.35 -10.96 11.90
C PHE A 148 4.42 -11.68 11.07
N PRO A 149 4.88 -12.85 11.50
CA PRO A 149 5.90 -13.62 10.77
C PRO A 149 5.38 -14.26 9.48
N THR A 150 4.05 -14.42 9.38
CA THR A 150 3.34 -14.93 8.21
C THR A 150 2.16 -14.04 7.86
N SER A 151 1.57 -14.22 6.69
CA SER A 151 0.38 -13.45 6.27
C SER A 151 -0.93 -14.04 6.81
N LEU A 152 -0.92 -15.19 7.48
CA LEU A 152 -2.14 -15.83 7.98
C LEU A 152 -2.89 -14.95 8.99
N PRO A 153 -2.26 -14.38 10.04
CA PRO A 153 -2.95 -13.47 10.95
C PRO A 153 -3.54 -12.24 10.23
N ILE A 154 -2.82 -11.72 9.22
CA ILE A 154 -3.28 -10.60 8.42
C ILE A 154 -4.54 -10.99 7.64
N ALA A 155 -4.52 -12.12 6.94
CA ALA A 155 -5.68 -12.61 6.19
C ALA A 155 -6.91 -12.83 7.07
N VAL A 156 -6.74 -13.31 8.30
CA VAL A 156 -7.86 -13.50 9.24
C VAL A 156 -8.51 -12.16 9.61
N VAL A 157 -7.73 -11.12 9.86
CA VAL A 157 -8.25 -9.77 10.10
C VAL A 157 -8.94 -9.23 8.85
N LEU A 158 -8.32 -9.38 7.66
CA LEU A 158 -8.91 -8.95 6.40
C LEU A 158 -10.22 -9.69 6.10
N ARG A 159 -10.33 -11.00 6.36
CA ARG A 159 -11.59 -11.76 6.25
C ARG A 159 -12.68 -11.19 7.17
N SER A 160 -12.32 -10.79 8.40
CA SER A 160 -13.22 -10.17 9.33
C SER A 160 -13.68 -8.79 8.85
N TRP A 161 -12.79 -7.97 8.34
CA TRP A 161 -13.13 -6.66 7.77
C TRP A 161 -13.91 -6.77 6.45
N GLU A 162 -13.58 -7.76 5.61
CA GLU A 162 -14.38 -8.06 4.41
C GLU A 162 -15.84 -8.37 4.76
N ALA A 163 -16.07 -9.23 5.75
CA ALA A 163 -17.41 -9.61 6.17
C ALA A 163 -18.19 -8.45 6.80
N ARG A 164 -17.55 -7.63 7.64
CA ARG A 164 -18.20 -6.55 8.40
C ARG A 164 -18.33 -5.26 7.59
N PHE A 165 -17.28 -4.88 6.87
CA PHE A 165 -17.16 -3.58 6.22
C PHE A 165 -17.09 -3.65 4.69
N GLY A 166 -17.06 -4.84 4.11
CA GLY A 166 -16.84 -5.02 2.68
C GLY A 166 -15.46 -4.55 2.23
N ALA A 167 -14.47 -4.62 3.14
CA ALA A 167 -13.11 -4.22 2.85
C ALA A 167 -12.43 -5.26 1.95
N ARG A 168 -11.93 -4.82 0.79
CA ARG A 168 -11.27 -5.69 -0.20
C ARG A 168 -9.87 -5.16 -0.48
N LEU A 169 -8.89 -6.06 -0.57
CA LEU A 169 -7.53 -5.70 -0.94
C LEU A 169 -7.52 -5.03 -2.31
N LEU A 170 -7.06 -3.79 -2.36
CA LEU A 170 -6.92 -3.00 -3.56
C LEU A 170 -5.50 -3.06 -4.09
N ASP A 171 -4.55 -2.72 -3.25
CA ASP A 171 -3.15 -2.71 -3.63
C ASP A 171 -2.21 -3.14 -2.51
N VAL A 172 -1.00 -3.43 -2.97
CA VAL A 172 0.17 -3.68 -2.16
C VAL A 172 1.24 -2.67 -2.59
N GLY A 173 1.70 -1.89 -1.65
CA GLY A 173 2.62 -0.78 -1.86
C GLY A 173 3.95 -0.95 -1.13
N PRO A 174 4.82 0.08 -1.23
CA PRO A 174 6.16 0.05 -0.66
C PRO A 174 6.17 -0.07 0.86
N GLY A 175 7.22 -0.67 1.40
CA GLY A 175 7.45 -0.72 2.83
C GLY A 175 6.40 -1.53 3.60
N ALA A 176 5.90 -2.62 3.02
CA ALA A 176 4.88 -3.47 3.60
C ALA A 176 3.55 -2.72 3.86
N GLN A 177 3.14 -1.89 2.91
CA GLN A 177 1.86 -1.21 2.90
C GLN A 177 0.81 -2.03 2.14
N ILE A 178 -0.43 -2.00 2.62
CA ILE A 178 -1.61 -2.41 1.85
C ILE A 178 -2.68 -1.32 1.92
N ARG A 179 -3.50 -1.22 0.86
CA ARG A 179 -4.73 -0.43 0.88
C ARG A 179 -5.93 -1.32 0.59
N LEU A 180 -7.00 -1.04 1.32
CA LEU A 180 -8.27 -1.75 1.21
C LEU A 180 -9.33 -0.78 0.69
N LEU A 181 -10.07 -1.15 -0.35
CA LEU A 181 -11.30 -0.46 -0.70
C LEU A 181 -12.42 -0.92 0.22
N VAL A 182 -13.10 0.02 0.88
CA VAL A 182 -14.09 -0.24 1.91
C VAL A 182 -15.47 0.17 1.45
N GLU A 183 -16.41 -0.77 1.45
CA GLU A 183 -17.76 -0.54 0.98
C GLU A 183 -18.67 0.08 2.06
N ARG A 184 -18.44 -0.26 3.32
CA ARG A 184 -19.25 0.13 4.48
C ARG A 184 -18.37 0.65 5.62
N PRO A 185 -17.70 1.80 5.44
CA PRO A 185 -16.90 2.40 6.52
C PRO A 185 -17.78 2.86 7.69
N PRO A 186 -17.19 3.08 8.88
CA PRO A 186 -17.92 3.67 10.00
C PRO A 186 -18.44 5.05 9.66
N ARG A 187 -19.69 5.33 10.08
CA ARG A 187 -20.39 6.61 9.81
C ARG A 187 -20.43 7.54 11.02
N SER A 188 -20.23 6.99 12.20
CA SER A 188 -20.20 7.75 13.45
C SER A 188 -18.80 7.76 14.06
N ALA A 189 -18.49 8.82 14.81
CA ALA A 189 -17.24 8.91 15.54
C ALA A 189 -17.08 7.76 16.56
N GLU A 190 -18.18 7.32 17.17
CA GLU A 190 -18.16 6.21 18.14
C GLU A 190 -17.79 4.87 17.46
N ALA A 191 -18.39 4.57 16.30
CA ALA A 191 -18.05 3.39 15.55
C ALA A 191 -16.62 3.45 15.02
N ALA A 192 -16.20 4.63 14.52
CA ALA A 192 -14.84 4.84 14.04
C ALA A 192 -13.80 4.63 15.15
N GLN A 193 -14.08 5.02 16.40
CA GLN A 193 -13.17 4.74 17.52
C GLN A 193 -12.98 3.25 17.78
N ARG A 194 -14.05 2.45 17.66
CA ARG A 194 -13.93 0.98 17.81
C ARG A 194 -13.09 0.36 16.69
N VAL A 195 -13.31 0.80 15.45
CA VAL A 195 -12.51 0.35 14.30
C VAL A 195 -11.07 0.83 14.41
N ALA A 196 -10.84 2.06 14.90
CA ALA A 196 -9.50 2.60 15.14
C ALA A 196 -8.69 1.77 16.17
N ALA A 197 -9.36 1.22 17.19
CA ALA A 197 -8.71 0.30 18.12
C ALA A 197 -8.25 -0.99 17.42
N GLU A 198 -9.04 -1.53 16.48
CA GLU A 198 -8.61 -2.66 15.65
C GLU A 198 -7.42 -2.29 14.75
N HIS A 199 -7.45 -1.12 14.09
CA HIS A 199 -6.34 -0.62 13.27
C HIS A 199 -5.06 -0.47 14.10
N ALA A 200 -5.12 0.18 15.25
CA ALA A 200 -3.96 0.35 16.14
C ALA A 200 -3.40 -0.99 16.65
N ALA A 201 -4.26 -2.00 16.81
CA ALA A 201 -3.84 -3.35 17.17
C ALA A 201 -3.27 -4.14 15.98
N PHE A 202 -3.62 -3.77 14.75
CA PHE A 202 -3.28 -4.48 13.52
C PHE A 202 -2.04 -3.94 12.83
N CYS A 203 -1.98 -2.62 12.62
CA CYS A 203 -0.91 -1.95 11.89
C CYS A 203 0.06 -1.28 12.85
N ASP A 204 1.32 -1.16 12.44
CA ASP A 204 2.32 -0.35 13.14
C ASP A 204 2.17 1.13 12.73
N GLU A 205 0.98 1.69 12.78
CA GLU A 205 0.76 3.11 12.53
C GLU A 205 1.49 3.97 13.57
N ARG A 206 2.78 4.07 13.42
CA ARG A 206 3.57 5.01 14.21
C ARG A 206 3.46 6.39 13.61
N THR A 207 2.44 7.10 14.01
CA THR A 207 2.40 8.56 13.85
C THR A 207 3.40 9.19 14.84
N GLY A 208 4.69 9.15 14.50
CA GLY A 208 5.71 9.73 15.36
C GLY A 208 6.09 8.89 16.61
N GLU A 209 6.95 9.47 17.47
CA GLU A 209 7.47 8.86 18.71
C GLU A 209 6.40 8.87 19.82
N GLY A 210 5.28 8.18 19.66
CA GLY A 210 4.23 8.19 20.68
C GLY A 210 3.26 7.01 20.56
N PRO A 211 2.42 6.79 21.56
CA PRO A 211 1.33 5.82 21.47
C PRO A 211 0.39 6.22 20.34
N HIS A 212 -0.21 5.21 19.67
CA HIS A 212 -1.21 5.44 18.62
C HIS A 212 -2.28 6.42 19.08
N ASP A 213 -2.46 7.51 18.35
CA ASP A 213 -3.58 8.43 18.59
C ASP A 213 -4.85 7.83 17.98
N ILE A 214 -5.55 7.04 18.81
CA ILE A 214 -6.81 6.39 18.41
C ILE A 214 -7.83 7.43 17.90
N ALA A 215 -7.83 8.65 18.45
CA ALA A 215 -8.76 9.70 18.02
C ALA A 215 -8.41 10.20 16.62
N ALA A 216 -7.13 10.37 16.31
CA ALA A 216 -6.67 10.73 14.96
C ALA A 216 -6.97 9.65 13.94
N ILE A 217 -6.69 8.36 14.27
CA ILE A 217 -7.05 7.22 13.42
C ILE A 217 -8.56 7.20 13.19
N ALA A 218 -9.35 7.31 14.25
CA ALA A 218 -10.83 7.31 14.15
C ALA A 218 -11.35 8.41 13.24
N ALA A 219 -10.82 9.63 13.36
CA ALA A 219 -11.22 10.75 12.51
C ALA A 219 -10.96 10.46 11.02
N GLY A 220 -9.87 9.76 10.71
CA GLY A 220 -9.53 9.35 9.35
C GLY A 220 -10.36 8.19 8.79
N LEU A 221 -11.08 7.45 9.63
CA LEU A 221 -11.87 6.29 9.22
C LEU A 221 -13.35 6.60 8.94
N VAL A 222 -13.87 7.74 9.44
CA VAL A 222 -15.27 8.13 9.20
C VAL A 222 -15.47 8.37 7.70
N ASP A 223 -16.44 7.65 7.12
CA ASP A 223 -16.79 7.73 5.70
C ASP A 223 -15.62 7.48 4.73
N ALA A 224 -14.51 6.90 5.22
CA ALA A 224 -13.32 6.69 4.42
C ALA A 224 -13.49 5.53 3.44
N PRO A 225 -13.44 5.76 2.11
CA PRO A 225 -13.57 4.72 1.11
C PRO A 225 -12.36 3.78 1.05
N VAL A 226 -11.25 4.19 1.68
CA VAL A 226 -9.99 3.45 1.65
C VAL A 226 -9.37 3.42 3.04
N TRP A 227 -8.94 2.24 3.45
CA TRP A 227 -8.12 2.04 4.64
C TRP A 227 -6.71 1.66 4.22
N THR A 228 -5.72 2.28 4.87
CA THR A 228 -4.30 2.00 4.64
C THR A 228 -3.72 1.36 5.88
N CYS A 229 -2.96 0.28 5.70
CA CYS A 229 -2.25 -0.40 6.76
C CYS A 229 -0.76 -0.51 6.41
N TRP A 230 0.11 -0.28 7.38
CA TRP A 230 1.56 -0.40 7.25
C TRP A 230 2.18 -1.26 8.33
N TRP A 231 3.26 -1.94 7.98
CA TRP A 231 4.08 -2.72 8.91
C TRP A 231 5.55 -2.49 8.61
N GLY A 232 6.18 -1.54 9.27
CA GLY A 232 7.60 -1.30 9.04
C GLY A 232 8.16 -0.09 9.79
N PRO A 233 9.50 0.03 9.89
CA PRO A 233 10.17 1.06 10.68
C PRO A 233 9.95 2.49 10.18
N ASN A 234 9.43 2.68 8.97
CA ASN A 234 9.19 3.98 8.34
C ASN A 234 7.69 4.26 8.11
N ALA A 235 6.80 3.57 8.82
CA ALA A 235 5.37 3.85 8.78
C ALA A 235 5.10 5.20 9.48
N GLY A 236 5.20 6.30 8.75
CA GLY A 236 4.91 7.64 9.22
C GLY A 236 4.22 8.45 8.12
N PRO A 237 3.45 9.50 8.46
CA PRO A 237 2.69 10.28 7.49
C PRO A 237 3.53 11.09 6.49
N GLY A 238 4.86 11.02 6.55
CA GLY A 238 5.79 11.69 5.64
C GLY A 238 6.08 10.96 4.34
N GLY A 239 5.56 9.74 4.11
CA GLY A 239 5.80 8.99 2.88
C GLY A 239 4.95 9.40 1.67
N GLN A 240 4.02 10.35 1.82
CA GLN A 240 3.11 10.76 0.74
C GLN A 240 3.54 12.02 -0.02
N GLU A 241 4.69 12.61 0.23
CA GLU A 241 5.11 13.84 -0.46
C GLU A 241 5.81 13.65 -1.81
N ALA A 242 5.66 12.54 -2.49
CA ALA A 242 6.33 12.34 -3.78
C ALA A 242 5.39 12.12 -4.98
N SER A 243 4.17 12.64 -4.97
CA SER A 243 3.34 12.53 -6.20
C SER A 243 2.31 13.65 -6.44
N SER A 244 2.50 14.84 -5.88
CA SER A 244 1.77 16.02 -6.35
C SER A 244 2.73 17.00 -7.02
N GLY A 245 3.19 16.65 -8.22
CA GLY A 245 3.82 17.58 -9.16
C GLY A 245 2.81 18.59 -9.69
N GLY A 246 2.30 19.45 -8.81
CA GLY A 246 1.55 20.65 -9.16
C GLY A 246 2.52 21.77 -9.42
N GLN A 247 2.83 21.99 -10.69
CA GLN A 247 3.52 23.16 -11.21
C GLN A 247 2.70 24.42 -10.90
N GLN A 248 3.01 25.10 -9.79
CA GLN A 248 2.52 26.45 -9.58
C GLN A 248 3.36 27.41 -10.40
N ALA A 249 2.76 27.89 -11.48
CA ALA A 249 3.25 29.03 -12.26
C ALA A 249 3.32 30.27 -11.34
N ARG A 250 4.49 30.82 -11.16
CA ARG A 250 4.68 32.16 -10.59
C ARG A 250 4.25 33.21 -11.62
N PRO A 251 3.39 34.18 -11.29
CA PRO A 251 3.19 35.34 -12.11
C PRO A 251 4.39 36.28 -11.95
N GLY A 252 4.92 36.71 -13.08
CA GLY A 252 6.00 37.69 -13.19
C GLY A 252 5.61 39.04 -12.63
N GLY A 253 6.49 39.66 -11.88
CA GLY A 253 6.50 41.05 -11.53
C GLY A 253 7.84 41.65 -11.97
N GLN A 254 7.80 42.42 -13.06
CA GLN A 254 8.83 43.37 -13.43
C GLN A 254 8.80 44.49 -12.42
N ASP A 255 9.95 44.89 -11.91
CA ASP A 255 10.23 46.31 -11.73
C ASP A 255 11.73 46.59 -11.78
N ALA A 256 12.02 47.60 -12.57
CA ALA A 256 13.32 48.09 -12.93
C ALA A 256 13.75 49.23 -11.98
N GLY A 257 15.06 49.43 -11.88
CA GLY A 257 15.60 50.72 -11.48
C GLY A 257 16.93 50.67 -10.72
N PRO A 258 17.79 51.65 -10.98
CA PRO A 258 19.21 51.45 -11.21
C PRO A 258 20.10 52.07 -10.14
N GLY A 259 21.40 51.74 -10.21
CA GLY A 259 22.48 52.69 -9.82
C GLY A 259 23.17 52.34 -8.49
N SER A 260 24.38 52.00 -8.48
CA SER A 260 25.57 52.87 -8.27
C SER A 260 26.80 52.03 -7.96
N GLN A 261 27.86 52.40 -8.67
CA GLN A 261 29.24 52.01 -8.49
C GLN A 261 29.82 52.49 -7.14
N GLU A 262 30.81 51.77 -6.63
CA GLU A 262 32.13 52.25 -6.22
C GLU A 262 32.87 51.07 -5.56
N ALA A 263 33.90 50.62 -6.03
CA ALA A 263 35.35 50.76 -6.06
C ALA A 263 36.02 50.89 -4.70
N SER A 264 36.92 49.99 -4.38
CA SER A 264 38.29 50.26 -3.93
C SER A 264 38.87 49.10 -3.08
N SER A 265 39.84 48.38 -3.62
CA SER A 265 41.25 48.31 -3.18
C SER A 265 41.48 47.85 -1.72
N GLY A 266 42.24 46.82 -1.50
CA GLY A 266 43.61 46.67 -1.58
C GLY A 266 44.17 45.72 -0.53
N SER A 267 45.27 45.08 -0.91
CA SER A 267 46.47 44.67 -0.13
C SER A 267 46.29 43.43 0.78
N GLN A 268 46.82 42.29 0.48
CA GLN A 268 48.25 41.83 0.48
C GLN A 268 48.90 41.73 1.86
N GLU A 269 49.58 40.60 2.03
CA GLU A 269 50.68 40.21 2.95
C GLU A 269 50.21 39.34 4.15
N ASP A 270 50.89 38.32 4.62
CA ASP A 270 52.07 37.55 4.22
C ASP A 270 52.10 36.28 5.08
N THR A 271 52.67 35.21 4.58
CA THR A 271 53.15 34.03 5.33
C THR A 271 54.41 34.42 6.14
N PRO A 272 54.96 33.68 7.15
CA PRO A 272 55.37 32.31 6.97
C PRO A 272 55.45 31.40 8.25
N SER A 273 55.58 30.10 7.95
CA SER A 273 56.50 29.10 8.53
C SER A 273 56.68 28.94 10.05
N GLY A 274 56.62 27.70 10.48
CA GLY A 274 57.18 27.21 11.75
C GLY A 274 56.99 25.73 11.94
N GLN A 275 57.96 24.97 11.51
CA GLN A 275 58.34 23.60 11.78
C GLN A 275 58.62 23.38 13.28
N GLU A 276 58.39 22.18 13.81
CA GLU A 276 59.27 21.24 14.53
C GLU A 276 58.42 20.27 15.32
N ALA A 277 58.47 18.99 15.06
CA ALA A 277 59.36 17.92 15.48
C ALA A 277 59.12 17.41 16.92
N GLY A 278 58.54 16.22 17.02
CA GLY A 278 58.62 15.01 17.82
C GLY A 278 59.38 15.05 19.18
N PRO A 279 59.66 13.87 19.80
CA PRO A 279 58.91 12.62 19.88
C PRO A 279 58.77 12.12 21.35
N GLY A 280 58.17 10.93 21.53
CA GLY A 280 58.53 10.06 22.63
C GLY A 280 57.49 9.76 23.72
N GLY A 281 57.20 8.52 23.84
CA GLY A 281 56.58 7.90 25.01
C GLY A 281 55.66 6.76 24.64
#